data_721f4115d04f22561f175ccff0e06095
#
_entry.id   721f4115d04f22561f175ccff0e06095
#
_cell.length_a   1.000
_cell.length_b   1.000
_cell.length_c   1.000
_cell.angle_alpha   90.00
_cell.angle_beta   90.00
_cell.angle_gamma   90.00
#
_symmetry.space_group_name_H-M   'P 1'
#
loop_
_entity.id
_entity.type
_entity.pdbx_description
1 polymer ?
#
loop_
_entity_poly.entity_id
_entity_poly.type
_entity_poly.pdbx_seq_one_letter_code
_entity_poly.pdbx_strand_id
1 'polypeptide(L)'
;MITEERRSEPRIEANTSVLITPLAAVANRLHGSVVNVSTRGVRVHCDTELKELPKAGEVYRVQSRGDLMLCEVRHSAATGAGADLGLQIVHWDGTGELKRLLSKTGGQNGVALP
;
A
#
# COMPACT_ATOMS: atom_id res chain seq x y z
N MET A 1 18.67 -18.24 3.20
CA MET A 1 18.53 -18.03 4.51
C MET A 1 18.50 -16.62 4.88
N ILE A 2 19.37 -15.89 4.41
CA ILE A 2 19.32 -14.51 4.71
C ILE A 2 18.09 -13.84 4.20
N THR A 3 17.47 -14.40 3.21
CA THR A 3 16.29 -13.80 2.67
C THR A 3 15.22 -13.62 3.70
N GLU A 4 15.16 -14.48 4.64
CA GLU A 4 14.13 -14.34 5.61
C GLU A 4 14.28 -13.15 6.46
N GLU A 5 15.49 -12.74 6.65
CA GLU A 5 15.71 -11.63 7.50
C GLU A 5 15.17 -10.37 6.94
N ARG A 6 15.06 -10.30 5.64
CA ARG A 6 14.50 -9.12 5.04
C ARG A 6 13.04 -8.97 5.33
N ARG A 7 12.45 -10.03 5.80
CA ARG A 7 11.06 -9.98 6.14
C ARG A 7 10.84 -9.77 7.58
N SER A 8 11.72 -9.03 8.21
CA SER A 8 11.51 -8.75 9.61
C SER A 8 10.23 -7.99 9.82
N GLU A 9 9.74 -7.29 8.81
CA GLU A 9 8.49 -6.58 8.95
C GLU A 9 7.33 -7.50 8.66
N PRO A 10 6.41 -7.62 9.59
CA PRO A 10 5.24 -8.45 9.31
C PRO A 10 4.35 -7.78 8.27
N ARG A 11 3.80 -8.58 7.42
CA ARG A 11 2.81 -8.13 6.46
C ARG A 11 1.47 -8.64 6.89
N ILE A 12 0.51 -7.74 6.88
CA ILE A 12 -0.82 -8.05 7.34
C ILE A 12 -1.73 -8.06 6.13
N GLU A 13 -2.47 -9.14 5.97
CA GLU A 13 -3.41 -9.23 4.88
C GLU A 13 -4.54 -8.26 5.11
N ALA A 14 -4.98 -7.64 4.04
CA ALA A 14 -6.04 -6.66 4.10
C ALA A 14 -6.92 -6.83 2.89
N ASN A 15 -8.08 -6.20 2.94
CA ASN A 15 -8.99 -6.20 1.80
C ASN A 15 -9.74 -4.88 1.89
N THR A 16 -9.03 -3.81 1.67
CA THR A 16 -9.55 -2.48 1.90
C THR A 16 -9.56 -1.71 0.60
N SER A 17 -10.72 -1.20 0.23
CA SER A 17 -10.86 -0.39 -0.99
C SER A 17 -10.12 0.92 -0.82
N VAL A 18 -9.42 1.31 -1.87
CA VAL A 18 -8.66 2.55 -1.85
C VAL A 18 -8.80 3.28 -3.17
N LEU A 19 -8.58 4.58 -3.11
CA LEU A 19 -8.48 5.42 -4.27
C LEU A 19 -7.02 5.79 -4.43
N ILE A 20 -6.47 5.54 -5.59
CA ILE A 20 -5.06 5.75 -5.86
C ILE A 20 -4.94 6.85 -6.88
N THR A 21 -4.27 7.93 -6.52
CA THR A 21 -4.21 9.13 -7.36
C THR A 21 -2.76 9.51 -7.63
N PRO A 22 -2.35 9.52 -8.91
CA PRO A 22 -0.99 9.99 -9.20
C PRO A 22 -0.90 11.48 -8.94
N LEU A 23 0.15 11.90 -8.25
CA LEU A 23 0.28 13.31 -7.94
C LEU A 23 0.52 14.14 -9.17
N ALA A 24 1.16 13.57 -10.18
CA ALA A 24 1.43 14.30 -11.41
C ALA A 24 0.21 14.42 -12.31
N ALA A 25 -0.80 13.59 -12.09
CA ALA A 25 -1.98 13.60 -12.97
C ALA A 25 -3.21 13.20 -12.17
N VAL A 26 -3.67 14.11 -11.33
CA VAL A 26 -4.75 13.79 -10.39
C VAL A 26 -6.04 13.35 -11.06
N ALA A 27 -6.23 13.68 -12.32
CA ALA A 27 -7.43 13.25 -13.01
C ALA A 27 -7.40 11.75 -13.32
N ASN A 28 -6.24 11.14 -13.24
CA ASN A 28 -6.09 9.73 -13.61
C ASN A 28 -6.13 8.82 -12.38
N ARG A 29 -7.07 9.06 -11.51
CA ARG A 29 -7.14 8.25 -10.30
C ARG A 29 -7.68 6.86 -10.62
N LEU A 30 -7.26 5.91 -9.81
CA LEU A 30 -7.60 4.51 -9.98
C LEU A 30 -8.26 3.98 -8.73
N HIS A 31 -9.11 2.99 -8.92
CA HIS A 31 -9.70 2.28 -7.79
C HIS A 31 -8.97 0.97 -7.62
N GLY A 32 -8.76 0.57 -6.38
CA GLY A 32 -8.10 -0.69 -6.11
C GLY A 32 -8.38 -1.15 -4.71
N SER A 33 -7.66 -2.18 -4.32
CA SER A 33 -7.78 -2.75 -2.98
C SER A 33 -6.39 -2.99 -2.42
N VAL A 34 -6.21 -2.65 -1.15
CA VAL A 34 -4.99 -3.02 -0.47
C VAL A 34 -5.09 -4.50 -0.14
N VAL A 35 -4.12 -5.28 -0.59
CA VAL A 35 -4.12 -6.71 -0.33
C VAL A 35 -3.21 -7.08 0.83
N ASN A 36 -2.19 -6.28 1.09
CA ASN A 36 -1.44 -6.42 2.32
C ASN A 36 -0.74 -5.11 2.64
N VAL A 37 -0.37 -4.95 3.89
CA VAL A 37 0.23 -3.72 4.38
C VAL A 37 1.27 -4.06 5.43
N SER A 38 2.34 -3.28 5.47
CA SER A 38 3.35 -3.35 6.51
C SER A 38 3.67 -1.92 6.92
N THR A 39 4.62 -1.76 7.81
CA THR A 39 4.96 -0.40 8.27
C THR A 39 5.62 0.43 7.17
N ARG A 40 6.18 -0.22 6.16
CA ARG A 40 6.89 0.51 5.12
C ARG A 40 6.24 0.45 3.77
N GLY A 41 5.34 -0.47 3.57
CA GLY A 41 4.84 -0.66 2.23
C GLY A 41 3.44 -1.20 2.20
N VAL A 42 2.85 -1.07 1.03
CA VAL A 42 1.50 -1.55 0.82
C VAL A 42 1.45 -2.17 -0.57
N ARG A 43 0.75 -3.28 -0.68
CA ARG A 43 0.52 -3.91 -1.97
C ARG A 43 -0.93 -3.67 -2.34
N VAL A 44 -1.14 -3.16 -3.55
CA VAL A 44 -2.45 -2.79 -4.01
C VAL A 44 -2.75 -3.51 -5.32
N HIS A 45 -3.98 -3.98 -5.45
CA HIS A 45 -4.45 -4.55 -6.70
C HIS A 45 -5.47 -3.60 -7.31
N CYS A 46 -5.25 -3.24 -8.56
CA CYS A 46 -6.18 -2.40 -9.32
C CYS A 46 -6.99 -3.29 -10.22
N ASP A 47 -8.31 -3.10 -10.19
CA ASP A 47 -9.20 -3.96 -10.94
C ASP A 47 -9.40 -3.52 -12.37
N THR A 48 -8.84 -2.41 -12.75
CA THR A 48 -9.04 -1.84 -14.07
C THR A 48 -7.79 -2.02 -14.90
N GLU A 49 -7.99 -2.43 -16.14
CA GLU A 49 -6.87 -2.54 -17.03
C GLU A 49 -6.29 -1.16 -17.30
N LEU A 50 -4.99 -1.03 -17.19
CA LEU A 50 -4.33 0.25 -17.34
C LEU A 50 -3.62 0.31 -18.68
N LYS A 51 -3.72 1.46 -19.35
CA LYS A 51 -3.01 1.65 -20.60
C LYS A 51 -1.51 1.68 -20.35
N GLU A 52 -1.13 2.28 -19.26
CA GLU A 52 0.27 2.33 -18.86
C GLU A 52 0.37 1.97 -17.41
N LEU A 53 1.33 1.13 -17.08
CA LEU A 53 1.55 0.80 -15.69
C LEU A 53 2.26 1.95 -15.00
N PRO A 54 1.94 2.17 -13.71
CA PRO A 54 2.71 3.13 -12.92
C PRO A 54 4.18 2.75 -12.94
N LYS A 55 5.02 3.75 -13.01
CA LYS A 55 6.46 3.54 -13.12
C LYS A 55 7.13 3.72 -11.78
N ALA A 56 8.18 2.93 -11.57
CA ALA A 56 8.94 3.04 -10.33
C ALA A 56 9.40 4.48 -10.14
N GLY A 57 9.27 4.97 -8.93
CA GLY A 57 9.62 6.33 -8.58
C GLY A 57 8.47 7.31 -8.62
N GLU A 58 7.38 6.98 -9.29
CA GLU A 58 6.23 7.87 -9.31
C GLU A 58 5.56 7.86 -7.95
N VAL A 59 5.01 9.00 -7.56
CA VAL A 59 4.38 9.15 -6.27
C VAL A 59 2.87 9.19 -6.43
N TYR A 60 2.20 8.39 -5.63
CA TYR A 60 0.75 8.29 -5.65
C TYR A 60 0.20 8.55 -4.27
N ARG A 61 -1.00 9.09 -4.25
CA ARG A 61 -1.75 9.22 -3.01
C ARG A 61 -2.69 8.04 -2.92
N VAL A 62 -2.64 7.33 -1.81
CA VAL A 62 -3.51 6.18 -1.57
C VAL A 62 -4.43 6.54 -0.44
N GLN A 63 -5.72 6.52 -0.70
CA GLN A 63 -6.71 7.03 0.24
C GLN A 63 -7.77 5.99 0.51
N SER A 64 -8.03 5.74 1.77
CA SER A 64 -9.14 4.91 2.21
C SER A 64 -9.91 5.71 3.23
N ARG A 65 -10.89 5.08 3.87
CA ARG A 65 -11.61 5.77 4.91
C ARG A 65 -10.69 6.05 6.08
N GLY A 66 -10.40 7.29 6.31
CA GLY A 66 -9.62 7.69 7.46
C GLY A 66 -8.13 7.53 7.32
N ASP A 67 -7.65 7.01 6.21
CA ASP A 67 -6.22 6.88 5.98
C ASP A 67 -5.83 7.60 4.71
N LEU A 68 -4.72 8.29 4.76
CA LEU A 68 -4.16 8.95 3.60
C LEU A 68 -2.67 8.68 3.59
N MET A 69 -2.20 8.03 2.52
CA MET A 69 -0.80 7.71 2.40
C MET A 69 -0.22 8.34 1.15
N LEU A 70 1.00 8.81 1.25
CA LEU A 70 1.78 9.14 0.08
C LEU A 70 2.74 8.00 -0.14
N CYS A 71 2.74 7.45 -1.34
CA CYS A 71 3.50 6.26 -1.62
C CYS A 71 4.29 6.41 -2.90
N GLU A 72 5.44 5.78 -2.93
CA GLU A 72 6.28 5.76 -4.11
C GLU A 72 6.19 4.38 -4.74
N VAL A 73 5.97 4.32 -6.04
CA VAL A 73 5.87 3.05 -6.74
C VAL A 73 7.23 2.38 -6.78
N ARG A 74 7.30 1.13 -6.32
CA ARG A 74 8.53 0.35 -6.37
C ARG A 74 8.48 -0.65 -7.50
N HIS A 75 7.33 -1.24 -7.74
CA HIS A 75 7.18 -2.08 -8.91
C HIS A 75 5.71 -2.19 -9.27
N SER A 76 5.46 -2.57 -10.50
CA SER A 76 4.11 -2.77 -10.98
C SER A 76 4.13 -3.90 -12.00
N ALA A 77 3.00 -4.60 -12.08
CA ALA A 77 2.88 -5.72 -13.00
C ALA A 77 1.44 -5.82 -13.47
N ALA A 78 1.25 -6.02 -14.76
CA ALA A 78 -0.08 -6.22 -15.30
C ALA A 78 -0.58 -7.60 -14.88
N THR A 79 -1.86 -7.68 -14.55
CA THR A 79 -2.52 -8.95 -14.31
C THR A 79 -3.58 -9.12 -15.39
N GLY A 80 -4.35 -10.17 -15.31
CA GLY A 80 -5.32 -10.44 -16.35
C GLY A 80 -6.24 -9.28 -16.63
N ALA A 81 -6.80 -8.68 -15.58
CA ALA A 81 -7.78 -7.62 -15.75
C ALA A 81 -7.37 -6.34 -15.07
N GLY A 82 -6.16 -6.23 -14.62
CA GLY A 82 -5.76 -5.02 -13.90
C GLY A 82 -4.28 -4.97 -13.68
N ALA A 83 -3.87 -4.58 -12.48
CA ALA A 83 -2.46 -4.44 -12.17
C ALA A 83 -2.22 -4.60 -10.69
N ASP A 84 -1.05 -5.15 -10.35
CA ASP A 84 -0.60 -5.22 -8.98
C ASP A 84 0.51 -4.21 -8.79
N LEU A 85 0.44 -3.45 -7.72
CA LEU A 85 1.40 -2.41 -7.42
C LEU A 85 2.04 -2.66 -6.08
N GLY A 86 3.36 -2.56 -6.03
CA GLY A 86 4.10 -2.56 -4.79
C GLY A 86 4.51 -1.14 -4.50
N LEU A 87 4.07 -0.60 -3.38
CA LEU A 87 4.26 0.80 -3.04
C LEU A 87 5.00 0.93 -1.73
N GLN A 88 5.92 1.87 -1.69
CA GLN A 88 6.61 2.20 -0.45
C GLN A 88 5.93 3.41 0.17
N ILE A 89 5.59 3.32 1.44
CA ILE A 89 4.92 4.41 2.13
C ILE A 89 5.95 5.46 2.50
N VAL A 90 5.72 6.68 2.02
CA VAL A 90 6.57 7.81 2.33
C VAL A 90 6.01 8.58 3.50
N HIS A 91 4.71 8.71 3.54
CA HIS A 91 4.05 9.47 4.61
C HIS A 91 2.66 8.90 4.82
N TRP A 92 2.22 8.82 6.05
CA TRP A 92 0.93 8.23 6.38
C TRP A 92 0.23 9.10 7.41
N ASP A 93 -0.94 9.61 7.02
CA ASP A 93 -1.78 10.39 7.91
C ASP A 93 -3.05 9.62 8.20
N GLY A 94 -3.61 9.86 9.37
CA GLY A 94 -4.92 9.31 9.66
C GLY A 94 -4.85 8.12 10.59
N THR A 95 -6.03 7.71 11.02
CA THR A 95 -6.17 6.58 11.94
C THR A 95 -7.26 5.67 11.47
N GLY A 96 -7.30 5.43 10.17
CA GLY A 96 -8.34 4.59 9.61
C GLY A 96 -8.07 3.11 9.75
N GLU A 97 -8.76 2.35 8.93
CA GLU A 97 -8.73 0.89 9.07
C GLU A 97 -7.34 0.31 8.88
N LEU A 98 -6.60 0.80 7.90
CA LEU A 98 -5.27 0.26 7.63
C LEU A 98 -4.32 0.55 8.78
N LYS A 99 -4.39 1.77 9.29
CA LYS A 99 -3.52 2.14 10.39
C LYS A 99 -3.86 1.31 11.63
N ARG A 100 -5.12 1.08 11.85
CA ARG A 100 -5.54 0.27 12.99
C ARG A 100 -5.09 -1.17 12.87
N LEU A 101 -5.13 -1.72 11.66
CA LEU A 101 -4.64 -3.08 11.46
C LEU A 101 -3.16 -3.18 11.83
N LEU A 102 -2.38 -2.24 11.35
CA LEU A 102 -0.96 -2.23 11.67
C LEU A 102 -0.73 -2.00 13.14
N SER A 103 -1.50 -1.11 13.74
CA SER A 103 -1.34 -0.82 15.16
C SER A 103 -1.65 -2.03 16.00
N LYS A 104 -2.64 -2.81 15.62
CA LYS A 104 -2.94 -4.01 16.36
C LYS A 104 -1.76 -4.94 16.41
N THR A 105 -1.18 -5.23 15.25
CA THR A 105 -0.03 -6.11 15.21
C THR A 105 1.16 -5.46 15.86
N GLY A 106 1.39 -4.21 15.53
CA GLY A 106 2.50 -3.49 16.12
C GLY A 106 2.28 -3.28 17.59
N GLY A 107 1.05 -3.08 17.99
CA GLY A 107 0.73 -2.92 19.39
C GLY A 107 1.06 -4.17 20.18
N GLN A 108 0.77 -5.31 19.61
CA GLN A 108 1.14 -6.54 20.26
C GLN A 108 2.63 -6.63 20.46
N ASN A 109 3.36 -6.29 19.41
CA ASN A 109 4.79 -6.27 19.52
C ASN A 109 5.24 -5.24 20.52
N GLY A 110 4.63 -4.10 20.49
CA GLY A 110 4.99 -3.05 21.40
C GLY A 110 4.74 -3.44 22.83
N VAL A 111 3.68 -4.15 23.07
CA VAL A 111 3.39 -4.59 24.40
C VAL A 111 4.45 -5.58 24.85
N ALA A 112 4.90 -6.38 23.95
CA ALA A 112 5.92 -7.35 24.30
C ALA A 112 7.23 -6.68 24.61
N LEU A 113 7.46 -5.53 24.06
CA LEU A 113 8.73 -4.89 24.20
C LEU A 113 8.97 -4.15 25.48
N PRO A 114 8.04 -3.48 26.00
CA PRO A 114 8.29 -2.61 27.15
C PRO A 114 8.91 -3.29 28.33
#